data_9dc7724ed914f3148563652bacdde046
#
_entry.id   9dc7724ed914f3148563652bacdde046
#
_cell.length_a   1.000
_cell.length_b   1.000
_cell.length_c   1.000
_cell.angle_alpha   90.00
_cell.angle_beta   90.00
_cell.angle_gamma   90.00
#
_symmetry.space_group_name_H-M   'P 1'
#
loop_
_entity.id
_entity.type
_entity.pdbx_description
1 polymer ?
#
loop_
_entity_poly.entity_id
_entity_poly.type
_entity_poly.pdbx_seq_one_letter_code
_entity_poly.pdbx_strand_id
1 'polypeptide(L)'
;MESLIKINFQKIKSVGIRVDFNVPIDENFVITDATRLLRAAETIKFIKEKNCKILLISHFGRPKDIFENQYSFQNLIEQFSKILNEKINLISFDDFSKKGLSHFKQSKENIFLLDNIRFFKGEKTNDMNFSQSITDELDLFINEAFSASHRSHASVNQMAKNILSLPGFNFEKEIIAINEIKNSPKKKLAIIGGSKVSTKINTLLSLTQSCSNIFIGGAMANNFLKFKGIPVGESLLEADSDKMIEEIYDNAKKSGCEIHLPLDVVTDKVETFSIDKLSSNSNFKILDLSDSSINLLDNLISKSEIVLWNGPMGMIENENFSRGSSKLASLLSHSSSQVVIGGGDTLLAINIAGINFDQFYFVSTAGGAFLEALEDKVLPGVEALNLG
;
A
#
# COMPACT_ATOMS: atom_id res chain seq x y z
N MET A 1 13.89 -1.56 17.00
CA MET A 1 12.42 -1.55 17.07
C MET A 1 11.99 -2.38 18.28
N GLU A 2 11.16 -1.81 19.15
CA GLU A 2 10.56 -2.56 20.26
C GLU A 2 9.40 -3.39 19.67
N SER A 3 9.52 -4.72 19.72
CA SER A 3 8.55 -5.62 19.10
C SER A 3 7.44 -5.98 20.08
N LEU A 4 6.22 -6.09 19.58
CA LEU A 4 5.03 -6.48 20.33
C LEU A 4 5.21 -7.79 21.12
N ILE A 5 6.03 -8.72 20.61
CA ILE A 5 6.33 -10.00 21.26
C ILE A 5 7.10 -9.85 22.59
N LYS A 6 7.88 -8.77 22.74
CA LYS A 6 8.75 -8.55 23.89
C LYS A 6 8.08 -7.83 25.07
N ILE A 7 6.85 -7.37 24.90
CA ILE A 7 6.12 -6.60 25.92
C ILE A 7 5.63 -7.52 27.04
N ASN A 8 5.75 -7.05 28.28
CA ASN A 8 5.15 -7.70 29.44
C ASN A 8 3.69 -7.28 29.62
N PHE A 9 2.77 -8.17 29.29
CA PHE A 9 1.32 -7.94 29.35
C PHE A 9 0.70 -8.06 30.76
N GLN A 10 1.46 -8.35 31.82
CA GLN A 10 0.88 -8.54 33.17
C GLN A 10 0.09 -7.32 33.67
N LYS A 11 0.53 -6.12 33.31
CA LYS A 11 -0.12 -4.86 33.72
C LYS A 11 -1.03 -4.25 32.64
N ILE A 12 -1.06 -4.81 31.44
CA ILE A 12 -1.85 -4.32 30.33
C ILE A 12 -3.21 -5.05 30.33
N LYS A 13 -4.30 -4.32 30.47
CA LYS A 13 -5.67 -4.85 30.49
C LYS A 13 -6.51 -4.39 29.31
N SER A 14 -6.18 -3.22 28.73
CA SER A 14 -6.92 -2.60 27.66
C SER A 14 -5.95 -2.14 26.54
N VAL A 15 -6.24 -2.54 25.30
CA VAL A 15 -5.40 -2.27 24.15
C VAL A 15 -6.23 -1.66 23.03
N GLY A 16 -5.84 -0.47 22.57
CA GLY A 16 -6.35 0.11 21.33
C GLY A 16 -5.56 -0.40 20.13
N ILE A 17 -6.23 -0.86 19.09
CA ILE A 17 -5.58 -1.27 17.84
C ILE A 17 -6.13 -0.45 16.69
N ARG A 18 -5.30 0.38 16.07
CA ARG A 18 -5.64 1.10 14.84
C ARG A 18 -5.48 0.15 13.65
N VAL A 19 -6.60 -0.33 13.14
CA VAL A 19 -6.67 -1.27 12.01
C VAL A 19 -7.13 -0.58 10.72
N ASP A 20 -6.87 -1.17 9.56
CA ASP A 20 -7.40 -0.70 8.28
C ASP A 20 -8.58 -1.57 7.82
N PHE A 21 -9.78 -1.21 8.25
CA PHE A 21 -11.05 -1.83 7.85
C PHE A 21 -11.75 -1.03 6.73
N ASN A 22 -11.01 -0.19 6.02
CA ASN A 22 -11.52 0.49 4.84
C ASN A 22 -11.48 -0.45 3.63
N VAL A 23 -12.38 -1.40 3.63
CA VAL A 23 -12.53 -2.45 2.61
C VAL A 23 -13.45 -2.02 1.47
N PRO A 24 -13.27 -2.54 0.24
CA PRO A 24 -14.24 -2.36 -0.82
C PRO A 24 -15.52 -3.15 -0.54
N ILE A 25 -16.64 -2.54 -0.88
CA ILE A 25 -17.97 -3.12 -0.75
C ILE A 25 -18.76 -2.93 -2.06
N ASP A 26 -19.71 -3.80 -2.30
CA ASP A 26 -20.70 -3.63 -3.36
C ASP A 26 -21.87 -2.73 -2.92
N GLU A 27 -22.85 -2.55 -3.79
CA GLU A 27 -24.06 -1.75 -3.57
C GLU A 27 -24.96 -2.29 -2.44
N ASN A 28 -24.81 -3.57 -2.07
CA ASN A 28 -25.55 -4.25 -1.01
C ASN A 28 -24.75 -4.29 0.31
N PHE A 29 -23.70 -3.53 0.45
CA PHE A 29 -22.76 -3.55 1.58
C PHE A 29 -22.08 -4.91 1.79
N VAL A 30 -21.88 -5.71 0.74
CA VAL A 30 -21.13 -6.96 0.83
C VAL A 30 -19.65 -6.66 0.59
N ILE A 31 -18.80 -7.16 1.48
CA ILE A 31 -17.35 -7.00 1.35
C ILE A 31 -16.86 -7.82 0.17
N THR A 32 -16.25 -7.17 -0.82
CA THR A 32 -15.73 -7.81 -2.03
C THR A 32 -14.26 -8.21 -1.92
N ASP A 33 -13.51 -7.60 -1.00
CA ASP A 33 -12.13 -7.97 -0.69
C ASP A 33 -11.86 -7.82 0.82
N ALA A 34 -11.55 -8.93 1.48
CA ALA A 34 -11.29 -8.99 2.92
C ALA A 34 -9.78 -8.91 3.27
N THR A 35 -8.90 -8.71 2.30
CA THR A 35 -7.44 -8.78 2.50
C THR A 35 -6.96 -7.90 3.65
N ARG A 36 -7.45 -6.67 3.77
CA ARG A 36 -7.07 -5.74 4.84
C ARG A 36 -7.52 -6.20 6.23
N LEU A 37 -8.72 -6.79 6.33
CA LEU A 37 -9.22 -7.38 7.58
C LEU A 37 -8.32 -8.54 8.03
N LEU A 38 -8.00 -9.44 7.09
CA LEU A 38 -7.18 -10.63 7.36
C LEU A 38 -5.75 -10.26 7.77
N ARG A 39 -5.20 -9.15 7.25
CA ARG A 39 -3.88 -8.64 7.67
C ARG A 39 -3.85 -8.22 9.15
N ALA A 40 -4.93 -7.68 9.69
CA ALA A 40 -5.01 -7.31 11.10
C ALA A 40 -5.29 -8.51 12.04
N ALA A 41 -5.74 -9.63 11.50
CA ALA A 41 -6.18 -10.79 12.31
C ALA A 41 -5.08 -11.36 13.20
N GLU A 42 -3.82 -11.39 12.73
CA GLU A 42 -2.68 -11.90 13.49
C GLU A 42 -2.45 -11.08 14.78
N THR A 43 -2.45 -9.75 14.67
CA THR A 43 -2.28 -8.84 15.81
C THR A 43 -3.49 -8.92 16.77
N ILE A 44 -4.71 -8.95 16.24
CA ILE A 44 -5.93 -9.07 17.06
C ILE A 44 -5.90 -10.37 17.86
N LYS A 45 -5.60 -11.50 17.22
CA LYS A 45 -5.51 -12.81 17.85
C LYS A 45 -4.43 -12.84 18.93
N PHE A 46 -3.24 -12.33 18.65
CA PHE A 46 -2.15 -12.26 19.62
C PHE A 46 -2.56 -11.49 20.87
N ILE A 47 -3.17 -10.33 20.74
CA ILE A 47 -3.62 -9.53 21.90
C ILE A 47 -4.75 -10.21 22.66
N LYS A 48 -5.67 -10.86 21.98
CA LYS A 48 -6.74 -11.66 22.60
C LYS A 48 -6.16 -12.77 23.49
N GLU A 49 -5.13 -13.48 23.01
CA GLU A 49 -4.44 -14.53 23.79
C GLU A 49 -3.74 -13.99 25.05
N LYS A 50 -3.49 -12.68 25.14
CA LYS A 50 -3.00 -12.02 26.36
C LYS A 50 -4.11 -11.65 27.35
N ASN A 51 -5.37 -12.03 27.08
CA ASN A 51 -6.55 -11.71 27.89
C ASN A 51 -6.78 -10.20 28.10
N CYS A 52 -6.41 -9.38 27.12
CA CYS A 52 -6.66 -7.95 27.12
C CYS A 52 -8.03 -7.65 26.48
N LYS A 53 -8.69 -6.58 26.94
CA LYS A 53 -9.77 -5.96 26.19
C LYS A 53 -9.23 -5.21 24.98
N ILE A 54 -9.90 -5.32 23.86
CA ILE A 54 -9.46 -4.77 22.58
C ILE A 54 -10.46 -3.73 22.10
N LEU A 55 -9.98 -2.52 21.86
CA LEU A 55 -10.71 -1.47 21.15
C LEU A 55 -10.10 -1.35 19.73
N LEU A 56 -10.85 -1.83 18.74
CA LEU A 56 -10.49 -1.62 17.34
C LEU A 56 -10.91 -0.21 16.93
N ILE A 57 -10.01 0.49 16.25
CA ILE A 57 -10.21 1.84 15.74
C ILE A 57 -9.92 1.83 14.26
N SER A 58 -10.88 2.24 13.44
CA SER A 58 -10.69 2.29 12.00
C SER A 58 -11.47 3.41 11.34
N HIS A 59 -11.11 3.71 10.10
CA HIS A 59 -11.89 4.57 9.23
C HIS A 59 -12.56 3.76 8.13
N PHE A 60 -13.64 4.32 7.58
CA PHE A 60 -14.33 3.77 6.41
C PHE A 60 -14.80 4.91 5.50
N GLY A 61 -14.46 4.83 4.22
CA GLY A 61 -14.84 5.84 3.24
C GLY A 61 -14.30 7.25 3.53
N ARG A 62 -15.06 8.26 3.11
CA ARG A 62 -14.69 9.68 3.23
C ARG A 62 -15.87 10.53 3.71
N PRO A 63 -16.39 10.32 4.94
CA PRO A 63 -17.46 11.14 5.49
C PRO A 63 -17.01 12.60 5.69
N LYS A 64 -18.00 13.51 5.84
CA LYS A 64 -17.82 14.95 5.99
C LYS A 64 -17.65 15.40 7.46
N ASP A 65 -16.98 14.60 8.31
CA ASP A 65 -16.78 14.86 9.74
C ASP A 65 -18.09 14.91 10.54
N ILE A 66 -19.09 14.17 10.09
CA ILE A 66 -20.40 13.97 10.72
C ILE A 66 -20.80 12.49 10.53
N PHE A 67 -21.80 12.06 11.28
CA PHE A 67 -22.40 10.75 11.06
C PHE A 67 -23.08 10.67 9.69
N GLU A 68 -22.70 9.67 8.91
CA GLU A 68 -23.31 9.31 7.63
C GLU A 68 -23.53 7.79 7.64
N ASN A 69 -24.79 7.34 7.66
CA ASN A 69 -25.13 5.93 7.82
C ASN A 69 -24.45 4.98 6.82
N GLN A 70 -24.25 5.43 5.58
CA GLN A 70 -23.54 4.64 4.55
C GLN A 70 -22.07 4.35 4.90
N TYR A 71 -21.47 5.11 5.79
CA TYR A 71 -20.08 4.93 6.27
C TYR A 71 -20.01 4.38 7.69
N SER A 72 -21.13 3.98 8.30
CA SER A 72 -21.13 3.35 9.63
C SER A 72 -20.72 1.88 9.52
N PHE A 73 -19.89 1.44 10.44
CA PHE A 73 -19.54 0.03 10.60
C PHE A 73 -20.71 -0.84 11.06
N GLN A 74 -21.82 -0.25 11.47
CA GLN A 74 -23.05 -0.99 11.79
C GLN A 74 -23.50 -1.87 10.61
N ASN A 75 -23.28 -1.40 9.38
CA ASN A 75 -23.64 -2.15 8.17
C ASN A 75 -22.69 -3.33 7.87
N LEU A 76 -21.52 -3.39 8.52
CA LEU A 76 -20.45 -4.34 8.21
C LEU A 76 -20.04 -5.22 9.39
N ILE A 77 -20.48 -4.90 10.61
CA ILE A 77 -19.97 -5.51 11.85
C ILE A 77 -20.17 -7.03 11.90
N GLU A 78 -21.29 -7.54 11.36
CA GLU A 78 -21.55 -8.98 11.28
C GLU A 78 -20.59 -9.68 10.32
N GLN A 79 -20.29 -9.05 9.17
CA GLN A 79 -19.33 -9.58 8.21
C GLN A 79 -17.91 -9.55 8.78
N PHE A 80 -17.52 -8.47 9.48
CA PHE A 80 -16.24 -8.41 10.17
C PHE A 80 -16.10 -9.53 11.21
N SER A 81 -17.12 -9.72 12.01
CA SER A 81 -17.14 -10.78 13.03
C SER A 81 -17.00 -12.17 12.40
N LYS A 82 -17.68 -12.41 11.29
CA LYS A 82 -17.61 -13.69 10.56
C LYS A 82 -16.23 -13.91 9.92
N ILE A 83 -15.68 -12.89 9.23
CA ILE A 83 -14.40 -13.00 8.53
C ILE A 83 -13.26 -13.21 9.52
N LEU A 84 -13.25 -12.46 10.63
CA LEU A 84 -12.21 -12.57 11.66
C LEU A 84 -12.43 -13.75 12.61
N ASN A 85 -13.57 -14.43 12.51
CA ASN A 85 -14.02 -15.47 13.44
C ASN A 85 -13.98 -15.02 14.91
N GLU A 86 -14.43 -13.78 15.16
CA GLU A 86 -14.44 -13.15 16.47
C GLU A 86 -15.74 -12.37 16.68
N LYS A 87 -16.30 -12.44 17.90
CA LYS A 87 -17.44 -11.59 18.26
C LYS A 87 -16.96 -10.17 18.49
N ILE A 88 -17.33 -9.25 17.61
CA ILE A 88 -16.98 -7.84 17.68
C ILE A 88 -18.22 -7.03 18.02
N ASN A 89 -18.15 -6.20 19.06
CA ASN A 89 -19.25 -5.37 19.52
C ASN A 89 -19.03 -3.93 19.04
N LEU A 90 -20.02 -3.33 18.40
CA LEU A 90 -19.94 -1.96 17.94
C LEU A 90 -20.16 -0.97 19.10
N ILE A 91 -19.29 0.02 19.22
CA ILE A 91 -19.58 1.26 19.97
C ILE A 91 -20.04 2.27 18.93
N SER A 92 -21.35 2.55 18.90
CA SER A 92 -21.93 3.44 17.91
C SER A 92 -21.42 4.89 18.08
N PHE A 93 -21.55 5.68 17.00
CA PHE A 93 -21.25 7.12 17.04
C PHE A 93 -21.99 7.83 18.17
N ASP A 94 -23.28 7.51 18.35
CA ASP A 94 -24.14 8.10 19.37
C ASP A 94 -23.72 7.73 20.80
N ASP A 95 -23.39 6.43 21.02
CA ASP A 95 -22.95 5.99 22.34
C ASP A 95 -21.63 6.62 22.73
N PHE A 96 -20.65 6.64 21.81
CA PHE A 96 -19.37 7.29 22.09
C PHE A 96 -19.53 8.78 22.33
N SER A 97 -20.34 9.49 21.53
CA SER A 97 -20.55 10.93 21.67
C SER A 97 -21.21 11.31 23.02
N LYS A 98 -22.06 10.43 23.55
CA LYS A 98 -22.78 10.68 24.81
C LYS A 98 -22.06 10.17 26.06
N LYS A 99 -21.32 9.07 25.96
CA LYS A 99 -20.81 8.31 27.11
C LYS A 99 -19.31 7.99 27.03
N GLY A 100 -18.63 8.43 25.96
CA GLY A 100 -17.23 8.05 25.70
C GLY A 100 -17.08 6.51 25.64
N LEU A 101 -16.00 5.98 26.22
CA LEU A 101 -15.69 4.55 26.30
C LEU A 101 -16.15 3.88 27.61
N SER A 102 -17.08 4.49 28.37
CA SER A 102 -17.54 3.90 29.64
C SER A 102 -18.07 2.47 29.49
N HIS A 103 -18.80 2.21 28.40
CA HIS A 103 -19.33 0.88 28.10
C HIS A 103 -18.20 -0.14 27.81
N PHE A 104 -17.15 0.28 27.15
CA PHE A 104 -15.97 -0.56 26.88
C PHE A 104 -15.37 -1.12 28.18
N LYS A 105 -15.13 -0.30 29.19
CA LYS A 105 -14.55 -0.74 30.46
C LYS A 105 -15.46 -1.66 31.26
N GLN A 106 -16.75 -1.37 31.31
CA GLN A 106 -17.71 -2.07 32.17
C GLN A 106 -18.23 -3.38 31.59
N SER A 107 -18.14 -3.56 30.27
CA SER A 107 -18.67 -4.75 29.59
C SER A 107 -17.88 -6.01 29.94
N LYS A 108 -18.55 -7.17 29.85
CA LYS A 108 -17.91 -8.49 29.90
C LYS A 108 -17.34 -8.94 28.55
N GLU A 109 -17.69 -8.26 27.49
CA GLU A 109 -17.21 -8.54 26.14
C GLU A 109 -15.74 -8.08 25.98
N ASN A 110 -15.01 -8.74 25.09
CA ASN A 110 -13.56 -8.54 24.96
C ASN A 110 -13.15 -7.69 23.77
N ILE A 111 -13.88 -7.70 22.66
CA ILE A 111 -13.51 -7.01 21.44
C ILE A 111 -14.61 -6.02 21.05
N PHE A 112 -14.20 -4.78 20.90
CA PHE A 112 -15.07 -3.67 20.47
C PHE A 112 -14.49 -3.02 19.23
N LEU A 113 -15.36 -2.49 18.39
CA LEU A 113 -15.03 -1.61 17.28
C LEU A 113 -15.71 -0.26 17.53
N LEU A 114 -14.93 0.81 17.62
CA LEU A 114 -15.48 2.16 17.59
C LEU A 114 -16.00 2.44 16.18
N ASP A 115 -17.19 2.98 16.08
CA ASP A 115 -17.74 3.38 14.78
C ASP A 115 -16.78 4.34 14.07
N ASN A 116 -16.94 4.50 12.79
CA ASN A 116 -16.03 5.18 11.91
C ASN A 116 -15.39 6.44 12.53
N ILE A 117 -14.09 6.35 12.83
CA ILE A 117 -13.36 7.41 13.52
C ILE A 117 -13.42 8.76 12.77
N ARG A 118 -13.68 8.74 11.46
CA ARG A 118 -13.81 9.94 10.61
C ARG A 118 -15.14 10.69 10.77
N PHE A 119 -16.07 10.16 11.55
CA PHE A 119 -17.24 10.93 11.97
C PHE A 119 -16.88 12.03 12.95
N PHE A 120 -15.76 11.90 13.65
CA PHE A 120 -15.32 12.85 14.66
C PHE A 120 -14.35 13.86 14.05
N LYS A 121 -14.67 15.15 14.17
CA LYS A 121 -13.85 16.24 13.63
C LYS A 121 -12.40 16.20 14.15
N GLY A 122 -12.21 15.79 15.41
CA GLY A 122 -10.88 15.66 16.04
C GLY A 122 -9.95 14.68 15.36
N GLU A 123 -10.48 13.69 14.60
CA GLU A 123 -9.66 12.75 13.86
C GLU A 123 -8.80 13.45 12.80
N LYS A 124 -9.42 14.21 11.90
CA LYS A 124 -8.70 14.85 10.78
C LYS A 124 -7.84 16.04 11.23
N THR A 125 -8.22 16.70 12.32
CA THR A 125 -7.46 17.82 12.88
C THR A 125 -6.30 17.41 13.77
N ASN A 126 -6.10 16.11 13.96
CA ASN A 126 -5.09 15.55 14.86
C ASN A 126 -5.22 16.10 16.30
N ASP A 127 -6.45 16.21 16.78
CA ASP A 127 -6.79 16.90 18.03
C ASP A 127 -6.35 16.10 19.26
N MET A 128 -5.65 16.77 20.18
CA MET A 128 -5.11 16.16 21.39
C MET A 128 -6.22 15.74 22.37
N ASN A 129 -7.22 16.59 22.60
CA ASN A 129 -8.27 16.28 23.57
C ASN A 129 -9.14 15.11 23.09
N PHE A 130 -9.45 15.09 21.78
CA PHE A 130 -10.12 13.95 21.17
C PHE A 130 -9.28 12.67 21.32
N SER A 131 -7.98 12.73 21.05
CA SER A 131 -7.09 11.60 21.23
C SER A 131 -7.07 11.09 22.68
N GLN A 132 -6.95 12.02 23.65
CA GLN A 132 -6.95 11.69 25.07
C GLN A 132 -8.26 11.05 25.53
N SER A 133 -9.41 11.51 25.04
CA SER A 133 -10.72 10.93 25.37
C SER A 133 -10.84 9.44 25.04
N ILE A 134 -9.94 8.92 24.17
CA ILE A 134 -9.82 7.51 23.81
C ILE A 134 -8.65 6.87 24.56
N THR A 135 -7.48 7.48 24.54
CA THR A 135 -6.25 6.88 25.07
C THR A 135 -6.22 6.79 26.59
N ASP A 136 -6.93 7.66 27.32
CA ASP A 136 -7.03 7.60 28.79
C ASP A 136 -7.75 6.34 29.29
N GLU A 137 -8.44 5.64 28.38
CA GLU A 137 -9.14 4.39 28.65
C GLU A 137 -8.31 3.13 28.29
N LEU A 138 -7.08 3.32 27.80
CA LEU A 138 -6.20 2.28 27.26
C LEU A 138 -4.87 2.24 27.98
N ASP A 139 -4.28 1.05 28.10
CA ASP A 139 -2.95 0.84 28.66
C ASP A 139 -1.86 0.77 27.58
N LEU A 140 -2.25 0.38 26.36
CA LEU A 140 -1.36 0.22 25.21
C LEU A 140 -2.12 0.62 23.91
N PHE A 141 -1.42 1.29 23.02
CA PHE A 141 -1.90 1.54 21.66
C PHE A 141 -1.04 0.79 20.64
N ILE A 142 -1.67 0.17 19.66
CA ILE A 142 -1.00 -0.55 18.57
C ILE A 142 -1.45 0.08 17.23
N ASN A 143 -0.50 0.52 16.44
CA ASN A 143 -0.79 0.92 15.07
C ASN A 143 -0.54 -0.26 14.13
N GLU A 144 -1.62 -0.81 13.57
CA GLU A 144 -1.60 -1.90 12.58
C GLU A 144 -1.89 -1.39 11.17
N ALA A 145 -2.27 -0.12 11.03
CA ALA A 145 -2.71 0.46 9.77
C ALA A 145 -1.63 1.29 9.08
N PHE A 146 -0.60 0.65 8.55
CA PHE A 146 0.47 1.32 7.80
C PHE A 146 -0.08 2.14 6.62
N SER A 147 -1.15 1.67 5.97
CA SER A 147 -1.85 2.37 4.87
C SER A 147 -2.33 3.79 5.20
N ALA A 148 -2.55 4.09 6.49
CA ALA A 148 -2.95 5.41 6.95
C ALA A 148 -1.79 6.28 7.44
N SER A 149 -0.57 5.75 7.53
CA SER A 149 0.59 6.38 8.20
C SER A 149 1.10 7.66 7.54
N HIS A 150 0.74 7.89 6.27
CA HIS A 150 1.05 9.13 5.55
C HIS A 150 0.19 10.33 6.00
N ARG A 151 -0.80 10.13 6.89
CA ARG A 151 -1.73 11.16 7.35
C ARG A 151 -1.47 11.53 8.80
N SER A 152 -1.41 12.83 9.08
CA SER A 152 -1.36 13.34 10.45
C SER A 152 -2.77 13.40 11.03
N HIS A 153 -3.37 12.23 11.29
CA HIS A 153 -4.69 12.10 11.92
C HIS A 153 -4.54 11.62 13.37
N ALA A 154 -5.52 11.94 14.22
CA ALA A 154 -5.48 11.62 15.65
C ALA A 154 -5.22 10.13 15.92
N SER A 155 -5.94 9.24 15.23
CA SER A 155 -5.79 7.80 15.39
C SER A 155 -4.51 7.21 14.78
N VAL A 156 -3.72 8.00 14.09
CA VAL A 156 -2.46 7.60 13.44
C VAL A 156 -1.25 8.22 14.13
N ASN A 157 -1.37 9.47 14.55
CA ASN A 157 -0.26 10.26 15.08
C ASN A 157 -0.45 10.59 16.58
N GLN A 158 -1.48 11.36 16.95
CA GLN A 158 -1.61 11.89 18.30
C GLN A 158 -1.86 10.78 19.35
N MET A 159 -2.72 9.77 19.04
CA MET A 159 -2.96 8.66 19.97
C MET A 159 -1.68 7.88 20.26
N ALA A 160 -0.83 7.67 19.24
CA ALA A 160 0.44 6.98 19.42
C ALA A 160 1.45 7.75 20.29
N LYS A 161 1.30 9.08 20.39
CA LYS A 161 2.16 9.93 21.23
C LYS A 161 1.67 10.06 22.68
N ASN A 162 0.39 9.77 22.93
CA ASN A 162 -0.22 9.97 24.26
C ASN A 162 0.13 8.86 25.26
N ILE A 163 0.30 7.62 24.80
CA ILE A 163 0.54 6.44 25.65
C ILE A 163 1.63 5.54 25.05
N LEU A 164 2.03 4.51 25.78
CA LEU A 164 2.91 3.46 25.24
C LEU A 164 2.32 2.93 23.93
N SER A 165 3.11 2.98 22.86
CA SER A 165 2.63 2.65 21.52
C SER A 165 3.63 1.81 20.75
N LEU A 166 3.11 0.83 20.01
CA LEU A 166 3.91 -0.14 19.25
C LEU A 166 3.33 -0.37 17.85
N PRO A 167 4.16 -0.78 16.89
CA PRO A 167 3.65 -1.31 15.63
C PRO A 167 2.96 -2.67 15.85
N GLY A 168 1.89 -2.92 15.11
CA GLY A 168 1.35 -4.26 14.95
C GLY A 168 2.18 -5.09 13.98
N PHE A 169 1.91 -6.38 13.87
CA PHE A 169 2.74 -7.30 13.07
C PHE A 169 2.77 -6.95 11.58
N ASN A 170 1.64 -6.57 10.99
CA ASN A 170 1.63 -6.17 9.58
C ASN A 170 2.34 -4.84 9.37
N PHE A 171 2.18 -3.88 10.31
CA PHE A 171 2.92 -2.61 10.27
C PHE A 171 4.44 -2.83 10.33
N GLU A 172 4.89 -3.73 11.22
CA GLU A 172 6.30 -4.09 11.35
C GLU A 172 6.85 -4.71 10.05
N LYS A 173 6.08 -5.62 9.43
CA LYS A 173 6.45 -6.24 8.14
C LYS A 173 6.57 -5.20 7.01
N GLU A 174 5.68 -4.19 6.96
CA GLU A 174 5.78 -3.08 6.00
C GLU A 174 7.09 -2.30 6.18
N ILE A 175 7.44 -1.92 7.42
CA ILE A 175 8.69 -1.21 7.73
C ILE A 175 9.92 -2.03 7.35
N ILE A 176 9.93 -3.33 7.65
CA ILE A 176 11.05 -4.22 7.30
C ILE A 176 11.22 -4.26 5.78
N ALA A 177 10.14 -4.46 5.01
CA ALA A 177 10.20 -4.52 3.56
C ALA A 177 10.70 -3.20 2.93
N ILE A 178 10.26 -2.06 3.45
CA ILE A 178 10.71 -0.74 3.01
C ILE A 178 12.20 -0.55 3.30
N ASN A 179 12.65 -0.92 4.50
CA ASN A 179 14.05 -0.83 4.89
C ASN A 179 14.96 -1.72 4.02
N GLU A 180 14.51 -2.92 3.65
CA GLU A 180 15.22 -3.80 2.72
C GLU A 180 15.41 -3.13 1.35
N ILE A 181 14.39 -2.45 0.84
CA ILE A 181 14.48 -1.73 -0.42
C ILE A 181 15.42 -0.52 -0.30
N LYS A 182 15.30 0.27 0.76
CA LYS A 182 16.08 1.52 0.91
C LYS A 182 17.53 1.26 1.31
N ASN A 183 17.76 0.45 2.31
CA ASN A 183 19.01 0.43 3.06
C ASN A 183 19.85 -0.85 2.87
N SER A 184 19.31 -1.92 2.28
CA SER A 184 20.08 -3.13 2.05
C SER A 184 21.20 -2.89 1.02
N PRO A 185 22.42 -3.42 1.22
CA PRO A 185 23.51 -3.34 0.23
C PRO A 185 23.33 -4.29 -0.96
N LYS A 186 22.30 -5.14 -0.96
CA LYS A 186 21.98 -6.09 -2.02
C LYS A 186 21.70 -5.40 -3.35
N LYS A 187 21.93 -6.09 -4.45
CA LYS A 187 21.56 -5.59 -5.79
C LYS A 187 20.04 -5.54 -5.92
N LYS A 188 19.53 -4.38 -6.28
CA LYS A 188 18.09 -4.11 -6.35
C LYS A 188 17.64 -3.71 -7.74
N LEU A 189 16.49 -4.25 -8.14
CA LEU A 189 15.74 -3.87 -9.33
C LEU A 189 14.40 -3.28 -8.89
N ALA A 190 14.05 -2.10 -9.39
CA ALA A 190 12.70 -1.56 -9.29
C ALA A 190 12.00 -1.68 -10.66
N ILE A 191 10.81 -2.27 -10.68
CA ILE A 191 9.94 -2.38 -11.86
C ILE A 191 8.75 -1.48 -11.60
N ILE A 192 8.69 -0.34 -12.29
CA ILE A 192 7.72 0.71 -12.02
C ILE A 192 6.84 0.93 -13.25
N GLY A 193 5.56 0.55 -13.12
CA GLY A 193 4.52 0.80 -14.11
C GLY A 193 3.56 1.92 -13.69
N GLY A 194 2.53 2.12 -14.48
CA GLY A 194 1.49 3.12 -14.23
C GLY A 194 1.34 4.11 -15.38
N SER A 195 0.54 5.17 -15.18
CA SER A 195 0.15 6.06 -16.28
C SER A 195 0.86 7.42 -16.30
N LYS A 196 1.27 7.96 -15.14
CA LYS A 196 1.78 9.33 -15.02
C LYS A 196 3.12 9.39 -14.31
N VAL A 197 4.08 10.11 -14.91
CA VAL A 197 5.41 10.39 -14.33
C VAL A 197 5.26 11.26 -13.07
N SER A 198 4.42 12.31 -13.12
CA SER A 198 4.24 13.27 -12.04
C SER A 198 3.78 12.63 -10.72
N THR A 199 3.04 11.53 -10.79
CA THR A 199 2.57 10.82 -9.60
C THR A 199 3.64 9.95 -8.93
N LYS A 200 4.73 9.66 -9.63
CA LYS A 200 5.80 8.75 -9.17
C LYS A 200 7.19 9.37 -9.21
N ILE A 201 7.32 10.64 -9.56
CA ILE A 201 8.63 11.27 -9.70
C ILE A 201 9.47 11.16 -8.44
N ASN A 202 8.93 11.50 -7.26
CA ASN A 202 9.66 11.43 -6.00
C ASN A 202 10.09 10.00 -5.67
N THR A 203 9.21 9.02 -5.90
CA THR A 203 9.52 7.60 -5.74
C THR A 203 10.64 7.17 -6.68
N LEU A 204 10.58 7.56 -7.97
CA LEU A 204 11.62 7.24 -8.96
C LEU A 204 12.96 7.87 -8.58
N LEU A 205 12.98 9.14 -8.16
CA LEU A 205 14.19 9.83 -7.70
C LEU A 205 14.83 9.12 -6.50
N SER A 206 14.03 8.73 -5.50
CA SER A 206 14.53 7.97 -4.35
C SER A 206 15.06 6.59 -4.76
N LEU A 207 14.35 5.89 -5.65
CA LEU A 207 14.77 4.57 -6.15
C LEU A 207 16.06 4.63 -6.96
N THR A 208 16.35 5.74 -7.68
CA THR A 208 17.66 5.89 -8.36
C THR A 208 18.83 5.88 -7.38
N GLN A 209 18.63 6.28 -6.13
CA GLN A 209 19.67 6.30 -5.10
C GLN A 209 19.89 4.92 -4.45
N SER A 210 18.86 4.06 -4.48
CA SER A 210 18.86 2.79 -3.76
C SER A 210 18.91 1.56 -4.66
N CYS A 211 18.57 1.67 -5.95
CA CYS A 211 18.52 0.56 -6.89
C CYS A 211 19.65 0.62 -7.93
N SER A 212 20.16 -0.55 -8.33
CA SER A 212 21.11 -0.66 -9.43
C SER A 212 20.43 -0.53 -10.79
N ASN A 213 19.18 -0.97 -10.88
CA ASN A 213 18.39 -0.96 -12.12
C ASN A 213 16.96 -0.52 -11.84
N ILE A 214 16.37 0.26 -12.74
CA ILE A 214 14.96 0.61 -12.77
C ILE A 214 14.40 0.27 -14.15
N PHE A 215 13.35 -0.54 -14.21
CA PHE A 215 12.58 -0.76 -15.42
C PHE A 215 11.31 0.08 -15.37
N ILE A 216 11.10 0.92 -16.37
CA ILE A 216 9.90 1.76 -16.51
C ILE A 216 8.94 1.07 -17.47
N GLY A 217 7.73 0.76 -17.00
CA GLY A 217 6.67 0.11 -17.77
C GLY A 217 5.35 0.88 -17.75
N GLY A 218 4.30 0.25 -18.29
CA GLY A 218 2.97 0.84 -18.40
C GLY A 218 2.93 2.06 -19.32
N ALA A 219 1.83 2.81 -19.28
CA ALA A 219 1.70 4.01 -20.12
C ALA A 219 2.72 5.11 -19.78
N MET A 220 3.28 5.10 -18.56
CA MET A 220 4.35 6.01 -18.17
C MET A 220 5.58 5.84 -19.06
N ALA A 221 5.90 4.63 -19.52
CA ALA A 221 7.01 4.37 -20.42
C ALA A 221 6.93 5.14 -21.75
N ASN A 222 5.71 5.46 -22.21
CA ASN A 222 5.52 6.23 -23.43
C ASN A 222 6.18 7.62 -23.37
N ASN A 223 6.15 8.26 -22.19
CA ASN A 223 6.80 9.56 -21.98
C ASN A 223 8.33 9.43 -22.10
N PHE A 224 8.92 8.39 -21.54
CA PHE A 224 10.36 8.11 -21.62
C PHE A 224 10.79 7.74 -23.05
N LEU A 225 9.98 6.94 -23.76
CA LEU A 225 10.22 6.60 -25.19
C LEU A 225 10.20 7.86 -26.04
N LYS A 226 9.17 8.71 -25.89
CA LYS A 226 9.08 10.00 -26.59
C LYS A 226 10.25 10.92 -26.29
N PHE A 227 10.67 11.04 -25.02
CA PHE A 227 11.84 11.80 -24.61
C PHE A 227 13.11 11.34 -25.32
N LYS A 228 13.25 10.04 -25.60
CA LYS A 228 14.34 9.47 -26.42
C LYS A 228 14.14 9.60 -27.92
N GLY A 229 13.11 10.30 -28.38
CA GLY A 229 12.81 10.47 -29.79
C GLY A 229 12.16 9.27 -30.47
N ILE A 230 11.70 8.26 -29.71
CA ILE A 230 11.01 7.08 -30.23
C ILE A 230 9.52 7.44 -30.46
N PRO A 231 8.96 7.17 -31.65
CA PRO A 231 7.56 7.43 -31.95
C PRO A 231 6.63 6.61 -31.05
N VAL A 232 5.61 7.25 -30.49
CA VAL A 232 4.62 6.60 -29.61
C VAL A 232 3.17 6.72 -30.11
N GLY A 233 2.99 7.24 -31.33
CA GLY A 233 1.68 7.41 -31.96
C GLY A 233 0.73 8.25 -31.11
N GLU A 234 -0.52 7.77 -30.98
CA GLU A 234 -1.58 8.36 -30.15
C GLU A 234 -1.60 7.81 -28.71
N SER A 235 -0.49 7.22 -28.25
CA SER A 235 -0.40 6.66 -26.90
C SER A 235 -0.60 7.73 -25.84
N LEU A 236 -1.07 7.31 -24.66
CA LEU A 236 -1.24 8.20 -23.53
C LEU A 236 0.11 8.85 -23.16
N LEU A 237 0.11 10.17 -23.13
CA LEU A 237 1.24 10.99 -22.72
C LEU A 237 0.81 11.98 -21.65
N GLU A 238 1.73 12.32 -20.78
CA GLU A 238 1.58 13.39 -19.79
C GLU A 238 2.24 14.66 -20.32
N ALA A 239 1.51 15.78 -20.30
CA ALA A 239 2.07 17.07 -20.69
C ALA A 239 3.22 17.47 -19.73
N ASP A 240 4.18 18.21 -20.27
CA ASP A 240 5.31 18.79 -19.51
C ASP A 240 6.16 17.81 -18.69
N SER A 241 6.18 16.51 -19.07
CA SER A 241 6.93 15.47 -18.37
C SER A 241 8.46 15.49 -18.64
N ASP A 242 8.91 16.19 -19.69
CA ASP A 242 10.30 16.11 -20.15
C ASP A 242 11.32 16.53 -19.07
N LYS A 243 11.05 17.63 -18.33
CA LYS A 243 11.93 18.07 -17.24
C LYS A 243 12.02 17.06 -16.10
N MET A 244 10.91 16.41 -15.78
CA MET A 244 10.89 15.36 -14.76
C MET A 244 11.71 14.15 -15.19
N ILE A 245 11.61 13.77 -16.46
CA ILE A 245 12.35 12.64 -17.03
C ILE A 245 13.84 12.95 -17.08
N GLU A 246 14.22 14.17 -17.48
CA GLU A 246 15.62 14.65 -17.46
C GLU A 246 16.18 14.56 -16.04
N GLU A 247 15.46 15.06 -15.03
CA GLU A 247 15.87 14.99 -13.63
C GLU A 247 16.07 13.53 -13.16
N ILE A 248 15.20 12.60 -13.56
CA ILE A 248 15.31 11.18 -13.24
C ILE A 248 16.58 10.58 -13.87
N TYR A 249 16.87 10.86 -15.15
CA TYR A 249 18.09 10.39 -15.82
C TYR A 249 19.35 10.98 -15.21
N ASP A 250 19.34 12.27 -14.84
CA ASP A 250 20.49 12.92 -14.19
C ASP A 250 20.80 12.32 -12.82
N ASN A 251 19.75 12.04 -12.02
CA ASN A 251 19.92 11.38 -10.73
C ASN A 251 20.42 9.94 -10.90
N ALA A 252 19.84 9.18 -11.83
CA ALA A 252 20.28 7.83 -12.15
C ALA A 252 21.76 7.78 -12.57
N LYS A 253 22.19 8.72 -13.43
CA LYS A 253 23.58 8.84 -13.84
C LYS A 253 24.53 9.14 -12.67
N LYS A 254 24.12 10.03 -11.74
CA LYS A 254 24.93 10.39 -10.56
C LYS A 254 25.09 9.22 -9.59
N SER A 255 24.07 8.39 -9.43
CA SER A 255 24.08 7.23 -8.51
C SER A 255 24.59 5.94 -9.13
N GLY A 256 24.79 5.89 -10.46
CA GLY A 256 25.16 4.68 -11.19
C GLY A 256 23.99 3.70 -11.41
N CYS A 257 22.75 4.19 -11.30
CA CYS A 257 21.54 3.42 -11.57
C CYS A 257 21.26 3.40 -13.09
N GLU A 258 20.92 2.23 -13.64
CA GLU A 258 20.53 2.10 -15.03
C GLU A 258 19.01 2.10 -15.20
N ILE A 259 18.49 2.94 -16.13
CA ILE A 259 17.08 3.00 -16.48
C ILE A 259 16.82 2.23 -17.76
N HIS A 260 15.96 1.22 -17.68
CA HIS A 260 15.55 0.35 -18.76
C HIS A 260 14.13 0.68 -19.20
N LEU A 261 13.88 0.61 -20.51
CA LEU A 261 12.59 0.81 -21.15
C LEU A 261 12.18 -0.46 -21.89
N PRO A 262 10.90 -0.63 -22.26
CA PRO A 262 10.47 -1.71 -23.12
C PRO A 262 11.27 -1.76 -24.43
N LEU A 263 11.61 -2.97 -24.89
CA LEU A 263 12.26 -3.24 -26.18
C LEU A 263 11.24 -3.48 -27.29
N ASP A 264 10.06 -3.89 -26.91
CA ASP A 264 8.91 -4.14 -27.79
C ASP A 264 7.61 -3.76 -27.08
N VAL A 265 6.58 -3.49 -27.87
CA VAL A 265 5.29 -3.01 -27.39
C VAL A 265 4.15 -3.74 -28.14
N VAL A 266 2.98 -3.80 -27.48
CA VAL A 266 1.73 -4.24 -28.09
C VAL A 266 0.83 -3.02 -28.29
N THR A 267 0.33 -2.88 -29.52
CA THR A 267 -0.54 -1.73 -29.89
C THR A 267 -2.02 -2.06 -29.70
N ASP A 268 -2.86 -1.02 -29.74
CA ASP A 268 -4.33 -1.14 -29.70
C ASP A 268 -4.92 -2.05 -30.80
N LYS A 269 -4.14 -2.32 -31.86
CA LYS A 269 -4.50 -3.29 -32.92
C LYS A 269 -4.06 -4.73 -32.58
N VAL A 270 -3.56 -4.97 -31.37
CA VAL A 270 -3.02 -6.25 -30.90
C VAL A 270 -1.81 -6.71 -31.73
N GLU A 271 -1.08 -5.78 -32.30
CA GLU A 271 0.14 -6.01 -33.07
C GLU A 271 1.36 -5.72 -32.19
N THR A 272 2.40 -6.55 -32.36
CA THR A 272 3.69 -6.38 -31.66
C THR A 272 4.71 -5.70 -32.55
N PHE A 273 5.35 -4.67 -32.01
CA PHE A 273 6.44 -3.98 -32.69
C PHE A 273 7.64 -3.86 -31.76
N SER A 274 8.85 -4.06 -32.30
CA SER A 274 10.08 -3.59 -31.67
C SER A 274 10.09 -2.05 -31.69
N ILE A 275 10.57 -1.41 -30.63
CA ILE A 275 10.51 0.07 -30.50
C ILE A 275 11.27 0.80 -31.60
N ASP A 276 12.30 0.20 -32.18
CA ASP A 276 13.10 0.73 -33.31
C ASP A 276 12.36 0.66 -34.65
N LYS A 277 11.26 -0.09 -34.74
CA LYS A 277 10.41 -0.22 -35.92
C LYS A 277 9.13 0.63 -35.87
N LEU A 278 8.91 1.37 -34.78
CA LEU A 278 7.78 2.25 -34.65
C LEU A 278 7.93 3.46 -35.59
N SER A 279 6.85 3.86 -36.27
CA SER A 279 6.85 4.95 -37.23
C SER A 279 5.98 6.10 -36.76
N SER A 280 6.47 7.33 -36.95
CA SER A 280 5.74 8.57 -36.65
C SER A 280 4.47 8.75 -37.50
N ASN A 281 4.38 8.07 -38.65
CA ASN A 281 3.27 8.20 -39.59
C ASN A 281 2.14 7.18 -39.34
N SER A 282 2.21 6.40 -38.27
CA SER A 282 1.23 5.36 -37.98
C SER A 282 0.36 5.73 -36.78
N ASN A 283 -0.97 5.62 -36.95
CA ASN A 283 -1.94 5.78 -35.87
C ASN A 283 -2.00 4.49 -35.07
N PHE A 284 -1.41 4.47 -33.89
CA PHE A 284 -1.45 3.37 -32.94
C PHE A 284 -1.37 3.90 -31.50
N LYS A 285 -1.83 3.12 -30.53
CA LYS A 285 -1.64 3.34 -29.10
C LYS A 285 -0.89 2.17 -28.50
N ILE A 286 0.15 2.45 -27.74
CA ILE A 286 0.89 1.43 -26.97
C ILE A 286 0.07 1.09 -25.73
N LEU A 287 -0.30 -0.19 -25.55
CA LEU A 287 -1.17 -0.64 -24.48
C LEU A 287 -0.57 -1.75 -23.63
N ASP A 288 0.50 -2.44 -24.09
CA ASP A 288 1.24 -3.44 -23.31
C ASP A 288 2.67 -3.57 -23.83
N LEU A 289 3.49 -4.37 -23.15
CA LEU A 289 4.81 -4.80 -23.61
C LEU A 289 4.77 -6.27 -24.07
N SER A 290 5.80 -6.71 -24.81
CA SER A 290 5.83 -8.05 -25.37
C SER A 290 7.06 -8.88 -24.95
N ASP A 291 7.36 -9.92 -25.67
CA ASP A 291 8.28 -10.98 -25.24
C ASP A 291 9.74 -10.53 -25.10
N SER A 292 10.23 -9.61 -25.94
CA SER A 292 11.61 -9.10 -25.81
C SER A 292 11.77 -8.29 -24.53
N SER A 293 10.76 -7.51 -24.16
CA SER A 293 10.74 -6.75 -22.90
C SER A 293 10.65 -7.68 -21.68
N ILE A 294 9.87 -8.76 -21.77
CA ILE A 294 9.77 -9.78 -20.73
C ILE A 294 11.12 -10.52 -20.57
N ASN A 295 11.81 -10.86 -21.66
CA ASN A 295 13.14 -11.49 -21.60
C ASN A 295 14.19 -10.54 -20.98
N LEU A 296 14.11 -9.23 -21.27
CA LEU A 296 14.93 -8.23 -20.59
C LEU A 296 14.65 -8.22 -19.08
N LEU A 297 13.37 -8.21 -18.68
CA LEU A 297 12.96 -8.26 -17.27
C LEU A 297 13.46 -9.54 -16.59
N ASP A 298 13.35 -10.71 -17.22
CA ASP A 298 13.86 -11.97 -16.68
C ASP A 298 15.38 -11.91 -16.41
N ASN A 299 16.15 -11.37 -17.36
CA ASN A 299 17.59 -11.17 -17.20
C ASN A 299 17.91 -10.16 -16.05
N LEU A 300 17.14 -9.10 -15.88
CA LEU A 300 17.32 -8.14 -14.81
C LEU A 300 16.96 -8.75 -13.44
N ILE A 301 15.86 -9.48 -13.37
CA ILE A 301 15.40 -10.20 -12.18
C ILE A 301 16.46 -11.21 -11.72
N SER A 302 16.97 -12.04 -12.62
CA SER A 302 17.97 -13.08 -12.30
C SER A 302 19.30 -12.52 -11.74
N LYS A 303 19.60 -11.25 -12.01
CA LYS A 303 20.81 -10.55 -11.52
C LYS A 303 20.57 -9.75 -10.24
N SER A 304 19.32 -9.74 -9.73
CA SER A 304 18.91 -8.92 -8.59
C SER A 304 18.60 -9.79 -7.39
N GLU A 305 18.97 -9.34 -6.19
CA GLU A 305 18.68 -10.03 -4.93
C GLU A 305 17.35 -9.55 -4.32
N ILE A 306 16.97 -8.30 -4.60
CA ILE A 306 15.69 -7.71 -4.22
C ILE A 306 15.04 -7.13 -5.47
N VAL A 307 13.75 -7.41 -5.64
CA VAL A 307 12.94 -6.85 -6.73
C VAL A 307 11.71 -6.16 -6.14
N LEU A 308 11.55 -4.88 -6.44
CA LEU A 308 10.32 -4.13 -6.17
C LEU A 308 9.48 -4.08 -7.44
N TRP A 309 8.20 -4.46 -7.35
CA TRP A 309 7.24 -4.24 -8.44
C TRP A 309 6.07 -3.38 -7.97
N ASN A 310 5.84 -2.25 -8.68
CA ASN A 310 4.74 -1.34 -8.43
C ASN A 310 4.14 -0.80 -9.74
N GLY A 311 2.92 -1.16 -10.01
CA GLY A 311 2.13 -0.74 -11.17
C GLY A 311 2.19 -1.73 -12.33
N PRO A 312 1.09 -1.89 -13.08
CA PRO A 312 1.00 -2.83 -14.21
C PRO A 312 1.87 -2.38 -15.39
N MET A 313 2.21 -3.36 -16.23
CA MET A 313 3.02 -3.15 -17.43
C MET A 313 2.19 -2.80 -18.66
N GLY A 314 0.89 -3.05 -18.62
CA GLY A 314 -0.08 -2.77 -19.68
C GLY A 314 -1.45 -2.40 -19.12
N MET A 315 -2.45 -2.29 -20.01
CA MET A 315 -3.85 -1.99 -19.67
C MET A 315 -4.56 -3.26 -19.20
N ILE A 316 -4.38 -3.61 -17.92
CA ILE A 316 -4.81 -4.89 -17.33
C ILE A 316 -6.32 -5.10 -17.28
N GLU A 317 -7.13 -4.03 -17.44
CA GLU A 317 -8.58 -4.09 -17.53
C GLU A 317 -9.07 -4.75 -18.83
N ASN A 318 -8.18 -4.91 -19.80
CA ASN A 318 -8.44 -5.57 -21.07
C ASN A 318 -7.52 -6.79 -21.24
N GLU A 319 -8.12 -7.96 -21.42
CA GLU A 319 -7.39 -9.24 -21.54
C GLU A 319 -6.31 -9.25 -22.64
N ASN A 320 -6.53 -8.52 -23.74
CA ASN A 320 -5.56 -8.41 -24.83
C ASN A 320 -4.28 -7.67 -24.43
N PHE A 321 -4.29 -6.88 -23.35
CA PHE A 321 -3.22 -6.00 -22.92
C PHE A 321 -2.77 -6.24 -21.46
N SER A 322 -3.16 -7.39 -20.89
CA SER A 322 -2.76 -7.83 -19.54
C SER A 322 -1.60 -8.83 -19.54
N ARG A 323 -1.20 -9.32 -20.72
CA ARG A 323 -0.21 -10.40 -20.87
C ARG A 323 1.16 -10.04 -20.33
N GLY A 324 1.63 -8.80 -20.54
CA GLY A 324 2.91 -8.33 -20.02
C GLY A 324 2.97 -8.39 -18.50
N SER A 325 1.92 -7.88 -17.83
CA SER A 325 1.80 -7.93 -16.38
C SER A 325 1.68 -9.36 -15.85
N SER A 326 0.89 -10.22 -16.52
CA SER A 326 0.71 -11.62 -16.11
C SER A 326 2.00 -12.44 -16.25
N LYS A 327 2.76 -12.25 -17.31
CA LYS A 327 4.08 -12.89 -17.49
C LYS A 327 5.08 -12.41 -16.44
N LEU A 328 5.11 -11.11 -16.16
CA LEU A 328 5.97 -10.55 -15.11
C LEU A 328 5.61 -11.14 -13.74
N ALA A 329 4.32 -11.22 -13.40
CA ALA A 329 3.87 -11.86 -12.16
C ALA A 329 4.37 -13.31 -12.06
N SER A 330 4.27 -14.08 -13.14
CA SER A 330 4.77 -15.46 -13.20
C SER A 330 6.29 -15.54 -13.04
N LEU A 331 7.07 -14.68 -13.68
CA LEU A 331 8.53 -14.63 -13.50
C LEU A 331 8.90 -14.34 -12.05
N LEU A 332 8.26 -13.35 -11.45
CA LEU A 332 8.52 -12.94 -10.08
C LEU A 332 8.13 -14.00 -9.05
N SER A 333 7.03 -14.74 -9.26
CA SER A 333 6.58 -15.79 -8.35
C SER A 333 7.52 -17.01 -8.31
N HIS A 334 8.33 -17.22 -9.36
CA HIS A 334 9.33 -18.29 -9.44
C HIS A 334 10.77 -17.79 -9.21
N SER A 335 10.95 -16.51 -8.97
CA SER A 335 12.27 -15.92 -8.76
C SER A 335 12.84 -16.29 -7.39
N SER A 336 14.15 -16.47 -7.33
CA SER A 336 14.90 -16.61 -6.06
C SER A 336 15.14 -15.27 -5.34
N SER A 337 14.80 -14.16 -5.98
CA SER A 337 14.94 -12.82 -5.39
C SER A 337 13.92 -12.58 -4.28
N GLN A 338 14.22 -11.69 -3.35
CA GLN A 338 13.23 -11.18 -2.42
C GLN A 338 12.30 -10.21 -3.15
N VAL A 339 11.13 -10.70 -3.57
CA VAL A 339 10.17 -9.91 -4.34
C VAL A 339 9.22 -9.17 -3.42
N VAL A 340 9.23 -7.83 -3.52
CA VAL A 340 8.32 -6.93 -2.79
C VAL A 340 7.32 -6.34 -3.78
N ILE A 341 6.05 -6.52 -3.49
CA ILE A 341 4.94 -6.03 -4.32
C ILE A 341 4.26 -4.86 -3.63
N GLY A 342 3.95 -3.80 -4.37
CA GLY A 342 3.18 -2.66 -3.86
C GLY A 342 2.22 -2.08 -4.89
N GLY A 343 1.09 -1.55 -4.41
CA GLY A 343 0.09 -0.86 -5.23
C GLY A 343 -1.11 -1.71 -5.64
N GLY A 344 -2.32 -1.13 -5.54
CA GLY A 344 -3.58 -1.83 -5.79
C GLY A 344 -3.68 -2.44 -7.20
N ASP A 345 -3.28 -1.68 -8.22
CA ASP A 345 -3.31 -2.16 -9.62
C ASP A 345 -2.31 -3.30 -9.85
N THR A 346 -1.20 -3.35 -9.09
CA THR A 346 -0.25 -4.47 -9.12
C THR A 346 -0.88 -5.73 -8.54
N LEU A 347 -1.61 -5.58 -7.42
CA LEU A 347 -2.34 -6.70 -6.81
C LEU A 347 -3.42 -7.24 -7.74
N LEU A 348 -4.12 -6.34 -8.45
CA LEU A 348 -5.10 -6.73 -9.46
C LEU A 348 -4.43 -7.52 -10.60
N ALA A 349 -3.27 -7.08 -11.09
CA ALA A 349 -2.52 -7.79 -12.13
C ALA A 349 -2.10 -9.20 -11.70
N ILE A 350 -1.69 -9.38 -10.43
CA ILE A 350 -1.34 -10.68 -9.86
C ILE A 350 -2.56 -11.59 -9.74
N ASN A 351 -3.71 -11.04 -9.30
CA ASN A 351 -4.97 -11.79 -9.24
C ASN A 351 -5.45 -12.23 -10.64
N ILE A 352 -5.35 -11.36 -11.65
CA ILE A 352 -5.66 -11.71 -13.05
C ILE A 352 -4.76 -12.85 -13.54
N ALA A 353 -3.49 -12.84 -13.14
CA ALA A 353 -2.55 -13.92 -13.46
C ALA A 353 -2.82 -15.24 -12.70
N GLY A 354 -3.74 -15.25 -11.74
CA GLY A 354 -4.07 -16.44 -10.93
C GLY A 354 -2.96 -16.86 -9.96
N ILE A 355 -2.09 -15.94 -9.55
CA ILE A 355 -0.93 -16.21 -8.71
C ILE A 355 -1.27 -15.90 -7.25
N ASN A 356 -0.87 -16.79 -6.32
CA ASN A 356 -1.06 -16.57 -4.90
C ASN A 356 -0.02 -15.57 -4.36
N PHE A 357 -0.47 -14.64 -3.52
CA PHE A 357 0.39 -13.65 -2.86
C PHE A 357 1.47 -14.27 -1.95
N ASP A 358 1.26 -15.46 -1.43
CA ASP A 358 2.22 -16.18 -0.59
C ASP A 358 3.50 -16.62 -1.34
N GLN A 359 3.50 -16.53 -2.67
CA GLN A 359 4.68 -16.81 -3.51
C GLN A 359 5.67 -15.64 -3.54
N PHE A 360 5.33 -14.49 -2.98
CA PHE A 360 6.21 -13.33 -2.91
C PHE A 360 6.75 -13.13 -1.49
N TYR A 361 7.96 -12.57 -1.38
CA TYR A 361 8.59 -12.26 -0.09
C TYR A 361 7.70 -11.34 0.75
N PHE A 362 7.15 -10.28 0.14
CA PHE A 362 6.23 -9.37 0.79
C PHE A 362 5.26 -8.72 -0.20
N VAL A 363 4.01 -8.61 0.20
CA VAL A 363 2.95 -7.93 -0.55
C VAL A 363 2.35 -6.83 0.30
N SER A 364 2.63 -5.57 -0.05
CA SER A 364 2.07 -4.41 0.64
C SER A 364 0.63 -4.17 0.21
N THR A 365 -0.24 -3.97 1.19
CA THR A 365 -1.62 -3.50 0.98
C THR A 365 -1.79 -2.01 1.28
N ALA A 366 -0.69 -1.32 1.56
CA ALA A 366 -0.70 0.06 2.04
C ALA A 366 -0.89 1.11 0.92
N GLY A 367 -0.83 0.71 -0.34
CA GLY A 367 -1.08 1.63 -1.47
C GLY A 367 -0.14 2.83 -1.50
N GLY A 368 -0.70 4.05 -1.45
CA GLY A 368 0.08 5.30 -1.50
C GLY A 368 1.08 5.45 -0.35
N ALA A 369 0.73 5.00 0.86
CA ALA A 369 1.63 5.10 2.01
C ALA A 369 2.92 4.28 1.83
N PHE A 370 2.84 3.14 1.13
CA PHE A 370 4.03 2.34 0.80
C PHE A 370 4.97 3.10 -0.15
N LEU A 371 4.43 3.75 -1.19
CA LEU A 371 5.23 4.55 -2.12
C LEU A 371 5.84 5.78 -1.43
N GLU A 372 5.05 6.51 -0.64
CA GLU A 372 5.54 7.66 0.13
C GLU A 372 6.64 7.28 1.13
N ALA A 373 6.59 6.07 1.69
CA ALA A 373 7.63 5.55 2.56
C ALA A 373 8.94 5.20 1.84
N LEU A 374 8.87 4.89 0.54
CA LEU A 374 10.06 4.72 -0.31
C LEU A 374 10.69 6.06 -0.69
N GLU A 375 9.93 7.15 -0.65
CA GLU A 375 10.45 8.52 -0.74
C GLU A 375 11.18 8.88 0.57
N ASP A 376 12.02 9.91 0.57
CA ASP A 376 12.71 10.37 1.80
C ASP A 376 11.81 11.19 2.72
N LYS A 377 10.52 10.85 2.75
CA LYS A 377 9.52 11.48 3.61
C LYS A 377 9.34 10.70 4.90
N VAL A 378 9.36 11.41 6.02
CA VAL A 378 8.97 10.85 7.30
C VAL A 378 7.45 10.73 7.36
N LEU A 379 6.94 9.50 7.49
CA LEU A 379 5.51 9.28 7.63
C LEU A 379 5.05 9.60 9.07
N PRO A 380 4.01 10.43 9.27
CA PRO A 380 3.54 10.81 10.62
C PRO A 380 3.23 9.60 11.54
N GLY A 381 2.70 8.51 11.00
CA GLY A 381 2.40 7.31 11.78
C GLY A 381 3.64 6.49 12.15
N VAL A 382 4.72 6.56 11.35
CA VAL A 382 6.00 5.92 11.63
C VAL A 382 6.76 6.74 12.68
N GLU A 383 6.81 8.06 12.50
CA GLU A 383 7.43 8.99 13.45
C GLU A 383 6.80 8.88 14.85
N ALA A 384 5.47 8.83 14.93
CA ALA A 384 4.74 8.73 16.19
C ALA A 384 5.07 7.47 17.00
N LEU A 385 5.55 6.41 16.35
CA LEU A 385 6.01 5.17 16.98
C LEU A 385 7.53 5.16 17.23
N ASN A 386 8.24 6.28 17.00
CA ASN A 386 9.71 6.37 17.09
C ASN A 386 10.44 5.34 16.23
N LEU A 387 9.93 5.07 15.03
CA LEU A 387 10.48 4.10 14.07
C LEU A 387 11.18 4.77 12.87
N GLY A 388 11.30 6.09 12.87
CA GLY A 388 11.93 6.88 11.82
C GLY A 388 13.44 6.91 11.87
#